data_69a5b1b3cd8a98ccf70f4f3ba337b777
#
_entry.id   69a5b1b3cd8a98ccf70f4f3ba337b777
#
_cell.length_a   1.000
_cell.length_b   1.000
_cell.length_c   1.000
_cell.angle_alpha   90.00
_cell.angle_beta   90.00
_cell.angle_gamma   90.00
#
_symmetry.space_group_name_H-M   'P 1'
#
loop_
_entity.id
_entity.type
_entity.pdbx_description
1 polymer ?
#
loop_
_entity_poly.entity_id
_entity_poly.type
_entity_poly.pdbx_seq_one_letter_code
_entity_poly.pdbx_strand_id
1 'polypeptide(L)'
;MAPHDLVAPQPVESEVIIETRGLSRVYPGVTALDNVNYRVYRNKVNVLIGENGAGKSTMMKMLAGVETPSSGQIILDGEAVSLQSTHQAEKLGISIIFQELNLFPNMNVMDNIFMANEFFQKGRINEKYQYALAKSLLERLELDVDPYAPLGELGIGHQQLVEIARALSKDTRVLIMDEPTSALSQSEVKVLFKVIAQLKRRGVTIIYISH
;
A
#
# COMPACT_ATOMS: atom_id res chain seq x y z
N MET A 1 -27.35 15.86 36.99
CA MET A 1 -27.41 15.65 35.53
C MET A 1 -26.05 15.11 35.14
N ALA A 2 -25.95 13.79 34.93
CA ALA A 2 -24.69 13.12 34.66
C ALA A 2 -24.23 13.43 33.20
N PRO A 3 -22.93 13.55 32.93
CA PRO A 3 -22.45 13.75 31.58
C PRO A 3 -22.77 12.52 30.74
N HIS A 4 -23.44 12.71 29.61
CA HIS A 4 -23.63 11.67 28.59
C HIS A 4 -22.27 11.21 28.08
N ASP A 5 -21.91 9.98 28.42
CA ASP A 5 -20.83 9.25 27.78
C ASP A 5 -21.12 9.19 26.28
N LEU A 6 -20.39 10.00 25.52
CA LEU A 6 -20.32 9.89 24.07
C LEU A 6 -19.50 8.63 23.74
N VAL A 7 -20.14 7.47 23.87
CA VAL A 7 -19.58 6.23 23.29
C VAL A 7 -19.58 6.42 21.79
N ALA A 8 -18.40 6.55 21.19
CA ALA A 8 -18.27 6.55 19.74
C ALA A 8 -18.97 5.30 19.18
N PRO A 9 -19.81 5.43 18.13
CA PRO A 9 -20.50 4.29 17.56
C PRO A 9 -19.48 3.21 17.20
N GLN A 10 -19.67 1.99 17.68
CA GLN A 10 -18.85 0.85 17.30
C GLN A 10 -19.01 0.65 15.79
N PRO A 11 -17.92 0.55 15.01
CA PRO A 11 -18.03 0.35 13.57
C PRO A 11 -18.73 -0.97 13.28
N VAL A 12 -19.67 -0.93 12.33
CA VAL A 12 -20.38 -2.12 11.85
C VAL A 12 -19.33 -3.07 11.24
N GLU A 13 -19.45 -4.38 11.44
CA GLU A 13 -18.48 -5.38 10.90
C GLU A 13 -18.23 -5.22 9.39
N SER A 14 -19.24 -4.79 8.64
CA SER A 14 -19.14 -4.48 7.19
C SER A 14 -18.16 -3.34 6.84
N GLU A 15 -17.73 -2.53 7.82
CA GLU A 15 -16.74 -1.47 7.61
C GLU A 15 -15.29 -1.94 7.77
N VAL A 16 -15.05 -3.11 8.33
CA VAL A 16 -13.71 -3.69 8.49
C VAL A 16 -13.34 -4.45 7.22
N ILE A 17 -12.20 -4.10 6.62
CA ILE A 17 -11.67 -4.80 5.44
C ILE A 17 -10.62 -5.82 5.81
N ILE A 18 -9.73 -5.51 6.78
CA ILE A 18 -8.74 -6.44 7.31
C ILE A 18 -8.85 -6.48 8.83
N GLU A 19 -8.84 -7.67 9.40
CA GLU A 19 -8.71 -7.92 10.84
C GLU A 19 -7.57 -8.90 11.08
N THR A 20 -6.74 -8.65 12.09
CA THR A 20 -5.80 -9.66 12.60
C THR A 20 -6.29 -10.18 13.93
N ARG A 21 -6.17 -11.49 14.16
CA ARG A 21 -6.53 -12.15 15.42
C ARG A 21 -5.34 -12.93 15.95
N GLY A 22 -4.82 -12.49 17.09
CA GLY A 22 -3.70 -13.12 17.77
C GLY A 22 -2.43 -13.18 16.93
N LEU A 23 -2.20 -12.22 16.03
CA LEU A 23 -1.11 -12.27 15.07
C LEU A 23 0.23 -12.14 15.78
N SER A 24 1.11 -13.12 15.57
CA SER A 24 2.45 -13.15 16.19
C SER A 24 3.52 -13.46 15.16
N ARG A 25 4.71 -12.90 15.38
CA ARG A 25 5.90 -13.18 14.60
C ARG A 25 7.11 -13.32 15.52
N VAL A 26 7.68 -14.51 15.50
CA VAL A 26 8.88 -14.86 16.31
C VAL A 26 10.04 -15.14 15.35
N TYR A 27 11.16 -14.46 15.56
CA TYR A 27 12.43 -14.74 14.92
C TYR A 27 13.36 -15.43 15.94
N PRO A 28 14.44 -16.08 15.50
CA PRO A 28 15.41 -16.64 16.44
C PRO A 28 15.91 -15.60 17.45
N GLY A 29 15.54 -15.75 18.72
CA GLY A 29 15.92 -14.84 19.81
C GLY A 29 15.10 -13.57 19.98
N VAL A 30 14.12 -13.27 19.09
CA VAL A 30 13.32 -12.03 19.19
C VAL A 30 11.87 -12.30 18.83
N THR A 31 10.96 -11.87 19.70
CA THR A 31 9.52 -11.78 19.37
C THR A 31 9.23 -10.38 18.83
N ALA A 32 9.02 -10.27 17.53
CA ALA A 32 8.76 -8.98 16.87
C ALA A 32 7.29 -8.55 16.97
N LEU A 33 6.36 -9.51 17.04
CA LEU A 33 4.94 -9.29 17.32
C LEU A 33 4.43 -10.40 18.24
N ASP A 34 3.58 -10.03 19.19
CA ASP A 34 2.98 -10.97 20.13
C ASP A 34 1.48 -10.70 20.28
N ASN A 35 0.66 -11.67 19.85
CA ASN A 35 -0.79 -11.71 20.03
C ASN A 35 -1.53 -10.43 19.61
N VAL A 36 -1.17 -9.84 18.47
CA VAL A 36 -1.69 -8.55 18.01
C VAL A 36 -3.04 -8.70 17.34
N ASN A 37 -4.03 -7.93 17.83
CA ASN A 37 -5.33 -7.76 17.21
C ASN A 37 -5.44 -6.35 16.64
N TYR A 38 -5.65 -6.24 15.33
CA TYR A 38 -5.69 -4.97 14.62
C TYR A 38 -6.82 -4.98 13.59
N ARG A 39 -7.49 -3.84 13.41
CA ARG A 39 -8.58 -3.67 12.45
C ARG A 39 -8.30 -2.53 11.51
N VAL A 40 -8.48 -2.79 10.22
CA VAL A 40 -8.38 -1.82 9.13
C VAL A 40 -9.79 -1.51 8.63
N TYR A 41 -10.15 -0.24 8.66
CA TYR A 41 -11.47 0.22 8.25
C TYR A 41 -11.48 0.61 6.78
N ARG A 42 -12.48 0.10 6.06
CA ARG A 42 -12.68 0.28 4.63
C ARG A 42 -12.81 1.77 4.25
N ASN A 43 -12.22 2.15 3.10
CA ASN A 43 -12.31 3.50 2.53
C ASN A 43 -11.85 4.62 3.49
N LYS A 44 -10.97 4.28 4.43
CA LYS A 44 -10.37 5.23 5.40
C LYS A 44 -8.85 5.25 5.25
N VAL A 45 -8.24 6.28 5.81
CA VAL A 45 -6.81 6.31 6.10
C VAL A 45 -6.65 5.80 7.53
N ASN A 46 -6.13 4.58 7.65
CA ASN A 46 -5.84 3.96 8.93
C ASN A 46 -4.38 4.25 9.26
N VAL A 47 -4.13 5.00 10.31
CA VAL A 47 -2.78 5.41 10.68
C VAL A 47 -2.25 4.49 11.77
N LEU A 48 -1.07 3.92 11.55
CA LEU A 48 -0.35 3.11 12.52
C LEU A 48 0.86 3.89 13.03
N ILE A 49 0.80 4.31 14.29
CA ILE A 49 1.86 5.11 14.94
C ILE A 49 2.47 4.28 16.07
N GLY A 50 3.77 4.41 16.27
CA GLY A 50 4.50 3.76 17.36
C GLY A 50 6.00 3.93 17.21
N GLU A 51 6.75 3.63 18.27
CA GLU A 51 8.20 3.73 18.30
C GLU A 51 8.87 2.78 17.29
N ASN A 52 10.13 3.06 16.95
CA ASN A 52 10.95 2.15 16.14
C ASN A 52 11.13 0.82 16.89
N GLY A 53 11.01 -0.30 16.15
CA GLY A 53 11.05 -1.63 16.76
C GLY A 53 9.71 -2.12 17.35
N ALA A 54 8.63 -1.33 17.35
CA ALA A 54 7.31 -1.73 17.86
C ALA A 54 6.58 -2.79 16.97
N GLY A 55 7.24 -3.35 15.96
CA GLY A 55 6.67 -4.39 15.09
C GLY A 55 5.77 -3.87 13.96
N LYS A 56 5.63 -2.55 13.76
CA LYS A 56 4.77 -1.97 12.72
C LYS A 56 5.08 -2.53 11.33
N SER A 57 6.30 -2.41 10.87
CA SER A 57 6.72 -2.88 9.54
C SER A 57 6.64 -4.40 9.42
N THR A 58 6.89 -5.16 10.51
CA THR A 58 6.71 -6.62 10.54
C THR A 58 5.24 -6.99 10.31
N MET A 59 4.30 -6.32 10.98
CA MET A 59 2.87 -6.55 10.77
C MET A 59 2.48 -6.24 9.33
N MET A 60 2.94 -5.11 8.77
CA MET A 60 2.62 -4.74 7.39
C MET A 60 3.21 -5.70 6.37
N LYS A 61 4.43 -6.19 6.59
CA LYS A 61 5.04 -7.24 5.75
C LYS A 61 4.21 -8.52 5.75
N MET A 62 3.62 -8.89 6.89
CA MET A 62 2.70 -10.04 6.94
C MET A 62 1.39 -9.77 6.19
N LEU A 63 0.80 -8.57 6.33
CA LEU A 63 -0.40 -8.19 5.58
C LEU A 63 -0.17 -8.10 4.07
N ALA A 64 1.05 -7.80 3.65
CA ALA A 64 1.47 -7.75 2.25
C ALA A 64 2.01 -9.11 1.72
N GLY A 65 2.03 -10.16 2.53
CA GLY A 65 2.52 -11.49 2.13
C GLY A 65 4.04 -11.56 1.91
N VAL A 66 4.80 -10.58 2.41
CA VAL A 66 6.28 -10.59 2.39
C VAL A 66 6.81 -11.56 3.44
N GLU A 67 6.11 -11.66 4.57
CA GLU A 67 6.41 -12.57 5.65
C GLU A 67 5.15 -13.33 6.07
N THR A 68 5.34 -14.56 6.56
CA THR A 68 4.25 -15.36 7.10
C THR A 68 4.19 -15.23 8.62
N PRO A 69 3.00 -15.15 9.24
CA PRO A 69 2.89 -15.17 10.70
C PRO A 69 3.38 -16.48 11.29
N SER A 70 3.93 -16.41 12.52
CA SER A 70 4.27 -17.62 13.30
C SER A 70 3.02 -18.24 13.94
N SER A 71 2.02 -17.41 14.28
CA SER A 71 0.70 -17.81 14.77
C SER A 71 -0.32 -16.72 14.56
N GLY A 72 -1.59 -17.02 14.82
CA GLY A 72 -2.72 -16.10 14.58
C GLY A 72 -3.28 -16.17 13.17
N GLN A 73 -4.18 -15.25 12.84
CA GLN A 73 -4.90 -15.26 11.58
C GLN A 73 -5.02 -13.85 11.00
N ILE A 74 -5.00 -13.76 9.67
CA ILE A 74 -5.37 -12.57 8.90
C ILE A 74 -6.74 -12.84 8.29
N ILE A 75 -7.66 -11.93 8.48
CA ILE A 75 -9.03 -12.00 7.97
C ILE A 75 -9.22 -10.85 6.99
N LEU A 76 -9.62 -11.14 5.76
CA LEU A 76 -9.92 -10.18 4.70
C LEU A 76 -11.39 -10.34 4.32
N ASP A 77 -12.16 -9.25 4.38
CA ASP A 77 -13.61 -9.26 4.10
C ASP A 77 -14.39 -10.31 4.91
N GLY A 78 -13.98 -10.59 6.15
CA GLY A 78 -14.60 -11.59 7.02
C GLY A 78 -14.11 -13.02 6.83
N GLU A 79 -13.29 -13.31 5.82
CA GLU A 79 -12.75 -14.64 5.54
C GLU A 79 -11.27 -14.74 5.93
N ALA A 80 -10.88 -15.86 6.57
CA ALA A 80 -9.50 -16.11 6.92
C ALA A 80 -8.67 -16.37 5.66
N VAL A 81 -7.58 -15.65 5.49
CA VAL A 81 -6.69 -15.75 4.33
C VAL A 81 -5.27 -16.14 4.75
N SER A 82 -4.59 -16.90 3.90
CA SER A 82 -3.17 -17.21 4.06
C SER A 82 -2.37 -16.46 2.99
N LEU A 83 -1.56 -15.50 3.41
CA LEU A 83 -0.71 -14.70 2.53
C LEU A 83 0.71 -15.22 2.58
N GLN A 84 1.10 -16.03 1.58
CA GLN A 84 2.42 -16.67 1.50
C GLN A 84 3.37 -15.97 0.52
N SER A 85 2.86 -15.00 -0.24
CA SER A 85 3.65 -14.19 -1.17
C SER A 85 2.97 -12.86 -1.45
N THR A 86 3.77 -11.86 -1.87
CA THR A 86 3.27 -10.56 -2.33
C THR A 86 2.30 -10.71 -3.50
N HIS A 87 2.55 -11.66 -4.40
CA HIS A 87 1.64 -11.94 -5.51
C HIS A 87 0.26 -12.43 -5.06
N GLN A 88 0.16 -13.23 -3.99
CA GLN A 88 -1.14 -13.60 -3.42
C GLN A 88 -1.84 -12.40 -2.78
N ALA A 89 -1.12 -11.55 -2.04
CA ALA A 89 -1.67 -10.33 -1.47
C ALA A 89 -2.19 -9.39 -2.57
N GLU A 90 -1.41 -9.19 -3.63
CA GLU A 90 -1.79 -8.37 -4.79
C GLU A 90 -3.05 -8.90 -5.49
N LYS A 91 -3.20 -10.21 -5.68
CA LYS A 91 -4.43 -10.82 -6.22
C LYS A 91 -5.67 -10.58 -5.36
N LEU A 92 -5.48 -10.40 -4.07
CA LEU A 92 -6.54 -10.04 -3.12
C LEU A 92 -6.73 -8.52 -2.99
N GLY A 93 -6.00 -7.75 -3.79
CA GLY A 93 -6.08 -6.29 -3.82
C GLY A 93 -5.29 -5.59 -2.70
N ILE A 94 -4.29 -6.24 -2.10
CA ILE A 94 -3.41 -5.65 -1.10
C ILE A 94 -2.06 -5.35 -1.74
N SER A 95 -1.65 -4.08 -1.78
CA SER A 95 -0.35 -3.63 -2.27
C SER A 95 0.42 -2.90 -1.17
N ILE A 96 1.75 -2.96 -1.21
CA ILE A 96 2.63 -2.27 -0.27
C ILE A 96 3.63 -1.39 -1.01
N ILE A 97 3.83 -0.19 -0.48
CA ILE A 97 4.91 0.72 -0.81
C ILE A 97 5.85 0.74 0.39
N PHE A 98 7.09 0.37 0.18
CA PHE A 98 8.12 0.35 1.21
C PHE A 98 8.73 1.74 1.43
N GLN A 99 9.42 1.90 2.54
CA GLN A 99 10.17 3.12 2.86
C GLN A 99 11.25 3.43 1.81
N GLU A 100 11.93 2.40 1.30
CA GLU A 100 12.87 2.53 0.18
C GLU A 100 12.13 2.30 -1.14
N LEU A 101 12.44 3.12 -2.15
CA LEU A 101 11.84 3.00 -3.47
C LEU A 101 12.31 1.70 -4.15
N ASN A 102 11.35 0.86 -4.54
CA ASN A 102 11.59 -0.39 -5.25
C ASN A 102 11.37 -0.21 -6.77
N LEU A 103 12.07 0.75 -7.35
CA LEU A 103 11.98 1.11 -8.76
C LEU A 103 13.34 0.93 -9.45
N PHE A 104 13.32 0.82 -10.77
CA PHE A 104 14.49 0.63 -11.61
C PHE A 104 14.84 1.95 -12.32
N PRO A 105 15.83 2.72 -11.85
CA PRO A 105 16.12 4.06 -12.38
C PRO A 105 16.59 4.04 -13.85
N ASN A 106 17.17 2.93 -14.30
CA ASN A 106 17.64 2.76 -15.69
C ASN A 106 16.52 2.40 -16.69
N MET A 107 15.30 2.25 -16.23
CA MET A 107 14.10 1.96 -17.04
C MET A 107 13.22 3.21 -17.13
N ASN A 108 12.34 3.26 -18.13
CA ASN A 108 11.36 4.33 -18.23
C ASN A 108 10.23 4.17 -17.21
N VAL A 109 9.40 5.19 -17.06
CA VAL A 109 8.27 5.24 -16.10
C VAL A 109 7.25 4.14 -16.39
N MET A 110 6.87 3.94 -17.65
CA MET A 110 5.88 2.93 -18.05
C MET A 110 6.35 1.52 -17.71
N ASP A 111 7.60 1.19 -18.00
CA ASP A 111 8.16 -0.13 -17.72
C ASP A 111 8.23 -0.38 -16.19
N ASN A 112 8.51 0.66 -15.39
CA ASN A 112 8.45 0.55 -13.93
C ASN A 112 7.03 0.30 -13.43
N ILE A 113 6.02 0.95 -14.01
CA ILE A 113 4.60 0.78 -13.61
C ILE A 113 4.13 -0.65 -13.87
N PHE A 114 4.49 -1.22 -15.04
CA PHE A 114 3.96 -2.53 -15.46
C PHE A 114 4.93 -3.68 -15.28
N MET A 115 6.07 -3.48 -14.65
CA MET A 115 7.02 -4.55 -14.38
C MET A 115 6.36 -5.76 -13.69
N ALA A 116 6.56 -6.94 -14.27
CA ALA A 116 5.94 -8.20 -13.88
C ALA A 116 4.39 -8.22 -13.96
N ASN A 117 3.81 -7.27 -14.69
CA ASN A 117 2.37 -7.19 -14.95
C ASN A 117 2.11 -6.60 -16.35
N GLU A 118 2.91 -7.00 -17.31
CA GLU A 118 2.86 -6.53 -18.69
C GLU A 118 1.61 -7.05 -19.40
N PHE A 119 1.05 -6.22 -20.29
CA PHE A 119 -0.11 -6.60 -21.10
C PHE A 119 0.35 -7.17 -22.43
N PHE A 120 -0.03 -8.42 -22.71
CA PHE A 120 0.31 -9.11 -23.93
C PHE A 120 -0.84 -9.13 -24.94
N GLN A 121 -0.51 -8.93 -26.22
CA GLN A 121 -1.41 -9.13 -27.34
C GLN A 121 -0.68 -9.94 -28.43
N LYS A 122 -1.25 -11.06 -28.84
CA LYS A 122 -0.67 -11.97 -29.84
C LYS A 122 0.78 -12.38 -29.52
N GLY A 123 1.09 -12.63 -28.24
CA GLY A 123 2.41 -13.06 -27.78
C GLY A 123 3.48 -11.96 -27.70
N ARG A 124 3.10 -10.69 -27.86
CA ARG A 124 3.98 -9.53 -27.71
C ARG A 124 3.39 -8.54 -26.72
N ILE A 125 4.24 -7.75 -26.07
CA ILE A 125 3.79 -6.66 -25.19
C ILE A 125 2.99 -5.66 -26.04
N ASN A 126 1.79 -5.31 -25.55
CA ASN A 126 0.95 -4.27 -26.14
C ASN A 126 1.37 -2.88 -25.61
N GLU A 127 2.48 -2.39 -26.14
CA GLU A 127 3.11 -1.14 -25.71
C GLU A 127 2.17 0.06 -25.83
N LYS A 128 1.38 0.14 -26.92
CA LYS A 128 0.40 1.21 -27.12
C LYS A 128 -0.68 1.23 -26.02
N TYR A 129 -1.13 0.07 -25.60
CA TYR A 129 -2.10 -0.05 -24.52
C TYR A 129 -1.47 0.31 -23.18
N GLN A 130 -0.25 -0.19 -22.89
CA GLN A 130 0.48 0.14 -21.68
C GLN A 130 0.77 1.63 -21.56
N TYR A 131 1.18 2.29 -22.66
CA TYR A 131 1.40 3.73 -22.69
C TYR A 131 0.14 4.51 -22.34
N ALA A 132 -0.99 4.19 -22.98
CA ALA A 132 -2.26 4.87 -22.71
C ALA A 132 -2.70 4.69 -21.24
N LEU A 133 -2.53 3.49 -20.70
CA LEU A 133 -2.87 3.19 -19.31
C LEU A 133 -1.92 3.88 -18.32
N ALA A 134 -0.59 3.86 -18.59
CA ALA A 134 0.40 4.61 -17.81
C ALA A 134 0.05 6.09 -17.75
N LYS A 135 -0.20 6.70 -18.92
CA LYS A 135 -0.58 8.11 -19.00
C LYS A 135 -1.83 8.42 -18.17
N SER A 136 -2.87 7.59 -18.27
CA SER A 136 -4.08 7.74 -17.46
C SER A 136 -3.82 7.62 -15.96
N LEU A 137 -2.94 6.70 -15.53
CA LEU A 137 -2.56 6.57 -14.12
C LEU A 137 -1.79 7.79 -13.62
N LEU A 138 -0.83 8.30 -14.41
CA LEU A 138 -0.04 9.48 -14.07
C LEU A 138 -0.92 10.74 -13.99
N GLU A 139 -1.82 10.94 -14.95
CA GLU A 139 -2.80 12.04 -14.93
C GLU A 139 -3.72 11.98 -13.69
N ARG A 140 -4.14 10.78 -13.28
CA ARG A 140 -4.93 10.56 -12.05
C ARG A 140 -4.19 10.94 -10.78
N LEU A 141 -2.85 10.88 -10.81
CA LEU A 141 -1.97 11.28 -9.71
C LEU A 141 -1.48 12.74 -9.86
N GLU A 142 -1.98 13.47 -10.86
CA GLU A 142 -1.57 14.84 -11.21
C GLU A 142 -0.06 14.94 -11.48
N LEU A 143 0.53 13.87 -12.04
CA LEU A 143 1.94 13.78 -12.41
C LEU A 143 2.07 13.96 -13.92
N ASP A 144 2.53 15.14 -14.35
CA ASP A 144 2.77 15.48 -15.75
C ASP A 144 4.18 15.01 -16.18
N VAL A 145 4.27 13.72 -16.50
CA VAL A 145 5.50 13.06 -16.94
C VAL A 145 5.18 12.17 -18.16
N ASP A 146 6.07 12.17 -19.15
CA ASP A 146 5.97 11.22 -20.26
C ASP A 146 6.22 9.79 -19.77
N PRO A 147 5.33 8.82 -20.06
CA PRO A 147 5.56 7.42 -19.74
C PRO A 147 6.89 6.84 -20.23
N TYR A 148 7.47 7.40 -21.29
CA TYR A 148 8.80 7.00 -21.80
C TYR A 148 9.98 7.73 -21.13
N ALA A 149 9.72 8.70 -20.26
CA ALA A 149 10.80 9.40 -19.56
C ALA A 149 11.63 8.42 -18.71
N PRO A 150 12.98 8.55 -18.70
CA PRO A 150 13.82 7.77 -17.80
C PRO A 150 13.47 8.05 -16.34
N LEU A 151 13.21 7.00 -15.56
CA LEU A 151 12.79 7.16 -14.17
C LEU A 151 13.85 7.88 -13.32
N GLY A 152 15.13 7.58 -13.55
CA GLY A 152 16.24 8.16 -12.79
C GLY A 152 16.41 9.67 -12.96
N GLU A 153 15.78 10.28 -13.95
CA GLU A 153 15.80 11.74 -14.16
C GLU A 153 14.73 12.46 -13.35
N LEU A 154 13.79 11.71 -12.75
CA LEU A 154 12.72 12.27 -11.92
C LEU A 154 13.21 12.55 -10.50
N GLY A 155 12.72 13.63 -9.91
CA GLY A 155 12.89 13.87 -8.46
C GLY A 155 12.22 12.79 -7.62
N ILE A 156 12.70 12.59 -6.39
CA ILE A 156 12.26 11.51 -5.47
C ILE A 156 10.73 11.54 -5.27
N GLY A 157 10.12 12.71 -5.13
CA GLY A 157 8.67 12.83 -4.99
C GLY A 157 7.90 12.31 -6.21
N HIS A 158 8.40 12.56 -7.42
CA HIS A 158 7.81 12.01 -8.64
C HIS A 158 8.01 10.48 -8.74
N GLN A 159 9.18 9.98 -8.36
CA GLN A 159 9.43 8.53 -8.28
C GLN A 159 8.46 7.86 -7.30
N GLN A 160 8.19 8.47 -6.15
CA GLN A 160 7.20 8.00 -5.19
C GLN A 160 5.80 7.91 -5.81
N LEU A 161 5.39 8.90 -6.61
CA LEU A 161 4.11 8.87 -7.33
C LEU A 161 4.08 7.78 -8.42
N VAL A 162 5.20 7.48 -9.07
CA VAL A 162 5.32 6.35 -10.00
C VAL A 162 5.15 5.01 -9.27
N GLU A 163 5.69 4.86 -8.07
CA GLU A 163 5.47 3.66 -7.24
C GLU A 163 4.01 3.50 -6.83
N ILE A 164 3.32 4.59 -6.51
CA ILE A 164 1.87 4.58 -6.28
C ILE A 164 1.13 4.19 -7.58
N ALA A 165 1.52 4.72 -8.75
CA ALA A 165 0.94 4.34 -10.04
C ALA A 165 1.09 2.85 -10.30
N ARG A 166 2.28 2.27 -10.01
CA ARG A 166 2.54 0.83 -10.09
C ARG A 166 1.63 0.02 -9.18
N ALA A 167 1.44 0.44 -7.93
CA ALA A 167 0.50 -0.23 -7.03
C ALA A 167 -0.94 -0.18 -7.58
N LEU A 168 -1.39 0.99 -8.08
CA LEU A 168 -2.73 1.18 -8.61
C LEU A 168 -2.99 0.47 -9.97
N SER A 169 -1.95 0.06 -10.69
CA SER A 169 -2.10 -0.74 -11.91
C SER A 169 -2.63 -2.16 -11.65
N LYS A 170 -2.69 -2.59 -10.39
CA LYS A 170 -2.99 -3.95 -9.92
C LYS A 170 -4.35 -4.08 -9.20
N ASP A 171 -5.35 -3.27 -9.50
CA ASP A 171 -6.67 -3.30 -8.85
C ASP A 171 -6.62 -3.22 -7.31
N THR A 172 -5.73 -2.36 -6.80
CA THR A 172 -5.47 -2.23 -5.37
C THR A 172 -6.69 -1.71 -4.61
N ARG A 173 -7.13 -2.45 -3.61
CA ARG A 173 -8.21 -2.12 -2.66
C ARG A 173 -7.67 -1.61 -1.33
N VAL A 174 -6.51 -2.13 -0.92
CA VAL A 174 -5.79 -1.74 0.29
C VAL A 174 -4.35 -1.40 -0.11
N LEU A 175 -3.95 -0.15 0.13
CA LEU A 175 -2.60 0.34 -0.11
C LEU A 175 -1.90 0.60 1.21
N ILE A 176 -0.86 -0.17 1.49
CA ILE A 176 0.01 -0.02 2.65
C ILE A 176 1.15 0.92 2.25
N MET A 177 1.42 1.93 3.06
CA MET A 177 2.53 2.88 2.88
C MET A 177 3.40 2.89 4.13
N ASP A 178 4.63 2.40 4.02
CA ASP A 178 5.59 2.36 5.12
C ASP A 178 6.49 3.59 5.07
N GLU A 179 6.24 4.56 5.97
CA GLU A 179 6.96 5.83 6.10
C GLU A 179 7.16 6.61 4.77
N PRO A 180 6.11 6.82 3.97
CA PRO A 180 6.26 7.31 2.60
C PRO A 180 6.74 8.77 2.51
N THR A 181 6.91 9.47 3.64
CA THR A 181 7.35 10.88 3.69
C THR A 181 8.79 11.04 4.12
N SER A 182 9.51 9.97 4.46
CA SER A 182 10.85 10.02 5.05
C SER A 182 11.91 10.73 4.18
N ALA A 183 11.79 10.64 2.85
CA ALA A 183 12.73 11.23 1.88
C ALA A 183 12.15 12.45 1.13
N LEU A 184 10.93 12.90 1.47
CA LEU A 184 10.22 13.94 0.73
C LEU A 184 10.42 15.35 1.34
N SER A 185 10.50 16.34 0.48
CA SER A 185 10.40 17.75 0.86
C SER A 185 8.99 18.11 1.33
N GLN A 186 8.82 19.21 2.05
CA GLN A 186 7.50 19.66 2.52
C GLN A 186 6.49 19.89 1.39
N SER A 187 6.93 20.33 0.20
CA SER A 187 6.08 20.50 -0.97
C SER A 187 5.62 19.15 -1.51
N GLU A 188 6.49 18.16 -1.61
CA GLU A 188 6.17 16.81 -2.07
C GLU A 188 5.25 16.08 -1.09
N VAL A 189 5.44 16.26 0.21
CA VAL A 189 4.53 15.74 1.25
C VAL A 189 3.10 16.25 1.04
N LYS A 190 2.93 17.54 0.72
CA LYS A 190 1.59 18.10 0.42
C LYS A 190 0.95 17.44 -0.81
N VAL A 191 1.73 17.18 -1.86
CA VAL A 191 1.27 16.48 -3.06
C VAL A 191 0.86 15.05 -2.70
N LEU A 192 1.69 14.32 -1.96
CA LEU A 192 1.39 12.95 -1.52
C LEU A 192 0.07 12.89 -0.72
N PHE A 193 -0.14 13.79 0.25
CA PHE A 193 -1.40 13.81 1.02
C PHE A 193 -2.62 14.14 0.15
N LYS A 194 -2.47 15.00 -0.87
CA LYS A 194 -3.53 15.26 -1.84
C LYS A 194 -3.89 13.99 -2.61
N VAL A 195 -2.88 13.24 -3.07
CA VAL A 195 -3.06 11.95 -3.75
C VAL A 195 -3.73 10.93 -2.83
N ILE A 196 -3.28 10.79 -1.58
CA ILE A 196 -3.92 9.90 -0.58
C ILE A 196 -5.40 10.25 -0.40
N ALA A 197 -5.73 11.54 -0.28
CA ALA A 197 -7.12 11.98 -0.17
C ALA A 197 -7.96 11.65 -1.42
N GLN A 198 -7.37 11.72 -2.61
CA GLN A 198 -8.02 11.32 -3.87
C GLN A 198 -8.26 9.82 -3.92
N LEU A 199 -7.26 8.99 -3.56
CA LEU A 199 -7.36 7.54 -3.52
C LEU A 199 -8.45 7.08 -2.56
N LYS A 200 -8.49 7.66 -1.36
CA LYS A 200 -9.56 7.41 -0.39
C LYS A 200 -10.95 7.71 -0.98
N ARG A 201 -11.13 8.85 -1.68
CA ARG A 201 -12.42 9.20 -2.32
C ARG A 201 -12.83 8.23 -3.41
N ARG A 202 -11.88 7.51 -4.01
CA ARG A 202 -12.10 6.47 -5.03
C ARG A 202 -12.31 5.08 -4.44
N GLY A 203 -12.40 4.97 -3.12
CA GLY A 203 -12.66 3.70 -2.43
C GLY A 203 -11.42 2.89 -2.08
N VAL A 204 -10.20 3.43 -2.27
CA VAL A 204 -8.98 2.76 -1.81
C VAL A 204 -8.83 2.95 -0.30
N THR A 205 -8.64 1.86 0.41
CA THR A 205 -8.31 1.86 1.84
C THR A 205 -6.80 2.08 2.00
N ILE A 206 -6.39 3.00 2.85
CA ILE A 206 -4.98 3.30 3.07
C ILE A 206 -4.58 2.83 4.48
N ILE A 207 -3.44 2.17 4.59
CA ILE A 207 -2.74 1.98 5.86
C ILE A 207 -1.46 2.81 5.77
N TYR A 208 -1.36 3.81 6.63
CA TYR A 208 -0.26 4.76 6.66
C TYR A 208 0.56 4.56 7.94
N ILE A 209 1.83 4.21 7.78
CA ILE A 209 2.74 4.02 8.91
C ILE A 209 3.58 5.28 9.09
N SER A 210 3.70 5.71 10.35
CA SER A 210 4.56 6.81 10.76
C SER A 210 5.15 6.56 12.15
N HIS A 211 6.16 7.26 12.49
CA HIS A 211 6.78 7.30 13.82
C HIS A 211 6.59 8.66 14.49
#